data_4d823c26801bb1c9666d9c806352a9f6
#
_entry.id   4d823c26801bb1c9666d9c806352a9f6
#
_cell.length_a   1.000
_cell.length_b   1.000
_cell.length_c   1.000
_cell.angle_alpha   90.00
_cell.angle_beta   90.00
_cell.angle_gamma   90.00
#
_symmetry.space_group_name_H-M   'P 1'
#
loop_
_entity.id
_entity.type
_entity.pdbx_description
1 polymer ?
#
loop_
_entity_poly.entity_id
_entity_poly.type
_entity_poly.pdbx_seq_one_letter_code
_entity_poly.pdbx_strand_id
1 'polypeptide(L)'
;MRELFAALSLAMATSPVVATVPLAPVSDLDLVRYAGTWHEIARLPMWFQRKCAGGVTAHYEPKPDGTVAVHNACVTAEGKTIASDGVARRPDNFARGKLEVRFTPAWLSWLPLVWADYWVLALDDDYRWALVGQPGRKYLWILSREPSLDRATFESLKKQATAMGYDLAPLIVSGKVE
;
A
#
# COMPACT_ATOMS: atom_id res chain seq x y z
N MET A 1 -69.32 -20.59 2.36
CA MET A 1 -68.12 -20.28 1.54
C MET A 1 -67.23 -19.37 2.41
N ARG A 2 -66.14 -19.93 2.96
CA ARG A 2 -65.17 -19.19 3.80
C ARG A 2 -63.90 -19.08 2.97
N GLU A 3 -63.62 -17.87 2.56
CA GLU A 3 -62.36 -17.56 1.83
C GLU A 3 -61.24 -17.43 2.85
N LEU A 4 -60.22 -18.31 2.73
CA LEU A 4 -58.96 -18.24 3.50
C LEU A 4 -57.98 -17.33 2.74
N PHE A 5 -57.76 -16.12 3.26
CA PHE A 5 -56.65 -15.26 2.80
C PHE A 5 -55.35 -15.73 3.45
N ALA A 6 -54.48 -16.35 2.70
CA ALA A 6 -53.12 -16.65 3.12
C ALA A 6 -52.25 -15.38 2.96
N ALA A 7 -51.88 -14.78 4.08
CA ALA A 7 -50.91 -13.67 4.07
C ALA A 7 -49.48 -14.22 3.83
N LEU A 8 -48.91 -13.89 2.70
CA LEU A 8 -47.50 -14.23 2.34
C LEU A 8 -46.60 -13.17 2.98
N SER A 9 -45.97 -13.50 4.12
CA SER A 9 -44.96 -12.64 4.75
C SER A 9 -43.64 -12.73 4.00
N LEU A 10 -43.29 -11.64 3.29
CA LEU A 10 -42.01 -11.49 2.63
C LEU A 10 -40.95 -11.07 3.67
N ALA A 11 -40.10 -12.01 4.10
CA ALA A 11 -38.98 -11.73 4.97
C ALA A 11 -37.88 -11.01 4.16
N MET A 12 -37.72 -9.71 4.39
CA MET A 12 -36.57 -8.97 3.84
C MET A 12 -35.31 -9.36 4.61
N ALA A 13 -34.40 -10.06 3.95
CA ALA A 13 -33.07 -10.34 4.46
C ALA A 13 -32.24 -9.05 4.42
N THR A 14 -31.99 -8.44 5.57
CA THR A 14 -31.07 -7.32 5.71
C THR A 14 -29.66 -7.86 5.73
N SER A 15 -28.89 -7.65 4.64
CA SER A 15 -27.46 -7.90 4.63
C SER A 15 -26.75 -6.97 5.62
N PRO A 16 -25.84 -7.47 6.46
CA PRO A 16 -25.10 -6.62 7.38
C PRO A 16 -24.21 -5.65 6.55
N VAL A 17 -24.41 -4.35 6.75
CA VAL A 17 -23.49 -3.33 6.25
C VAL A 17 -22.22 -3.44 7.09
N VAL A 18 -21.17 -3.98 6.50
CA VAL A 18 -19.84 -3.95 7.12
C VAL A 18 -19.35 -2.51 7.08
N ALA A 19 -19.29 -1.88 8.25
CA ALA A 19 -18.72 -0.54 8.38
C ALA A 19 -17.24 -0.59 7.97
N THR A 20 -16.88 0.15 6.92
CA THR A 20 -15.48 0.28 6.50
C THR A 20 -14.74 1.21 7.45
N VAL A 21 -13.55 0.81 7.88
CA VAL A 21 -12.64 1.69 8.63
C VAL A 21 -12.22 2.85 7.73
N PRO A 22 -12.27 4.11 8.19
CA PRO A 22 -11.78 5.23 7.39
C PRO A 22 -10.33 5.02 6.97
N LEU A 23 -10.04 5.26 5.69
CA LEU A 23 -8.67 5.19 5.20
C LEU A 23 -7.89 6.40 5.72
N ALA A 24 -7.00 6.17 6.66
CA ALA A 24 -6.14 7.19 7.24
C ALA A 24 -4.70 6.69 7.31
N PRO A 25 -3.71 7.53 7.01
CA PRO A 25 -2.31 7.20 7.24
C PRO A 25 -2.01 7.23 8.74
N VAL A 26 -0.90 6.61 9.15
CA VAL A 26 -0.38 6.71 10.51
C VAL A 26 -0.15 8.18 10.89
N SER A 27 -0.46 8.54 12.13
CA SER A 27 -0.35 9.92 12.62
C SER A 27 1.09 10.38 12.78
N ASP A 28 1.99 9.44 13.02
CA ASP A 28 3.43 9.71 13.19
C ASP A 28 4.27 8.76 12.33
N LEU A 29 5.22 9.33 11.59
CA LEU A 29 6.18 8.60 10.77
C LEU A 29 7.53 9.27 10.90
N ASP A 30 8.47 8.60 11.55
CA ASP A 30 9.86 9.01 11.58
C ASP A 30 10.58 8.55 10.30
N LEU A 31 10.95 9.50 9.44
CA LEU A 31 11.61 9.21 8.16
C LEU A 31 13.02 8.66 8.34
N VAL A 32 13.70 8.95 9.45
CA VAL A 32 15.03 8.39 9.73
C VAL A 32 14.90 6.90 10.06
N ARG A 33 13.92 6.51 10.88
CA ARG A 33 13.61 5.10 11.15
C ARG A 33 13.05 4.36 9.94
N TYR A 34 12.29 5.08 9.08
CA TYR A 34 11.72 4.51 7.85
C TYR A 34 12.75 4.35 6.74
N ALA A 35 13.88 5.06 6.81
CA ALA A 35 14.98 5.00 5.85
C ALA A 35 15.56 3.58 5.68
N GLY A 36 16.32 3.38 4.61
CA GLY A 36 16.95 2.11 4.27
C GLY A 36 16.07 1.24 3.36
N THR A 37 16.38 -0.05 3.32
CA THR A 37 15.77 -0.99 2.37
C THR A 37 14.51 -1.63 2.93
N TRP A 38 13.51 -1.76 2.07
CA TRP A 38 12.29 -2.50 2.26
C TRP A 38 12.12 -3.52 1.13
N HIS A 39 11.69 -4.72 1.47
CA HIS A 39 11.33 -5.78 0.54
C HIS A 39 9.81 -5.82 0.35
N GLU A 40 9.36 -5.87 -0.89
CA GLU A 40 7.95 -6.08 -1.19
C GLU A 40 7.59 -7.54 -0.94
N ILE A 41 6.62 -7.75 -0.05
CA ILE A 41 6.05 -9.07 0.24
C ILE A 41 4.82 -9.32 -0.63
N ALA A 42 3.98 -8.30 -0.79
CA ALA A 42 2.83 -8.38 -1.67
C ALA A 42 2.41 -7.00 -2.18
N ARG A 43 1.68 -7.00 -3.29
CA ARG A 43 1.12 -5.78 -3.88
C ARG A 43 -0.18 -6.04 -4.63
N LEU A 44 -0.97 -5.02 -4.85
CA LEU A 44 -1.99 -5.04 -5.90
C LEU A 44 -1.33 -4.90 -7.29
N PRO A 45 -1.97 -5.37 -8.37
CA PRO A 45 -1.45 -5.23 -9.73
C PRO A 45 -1.26 -3.77 -10.14
N MET A 46 -0.09 -3.45 -10.72
CA MET A 46 0.28 -2.10 -11.16
C MET A 46 0.93 -2.13 -12.53
N TRP A 47 0.49 -1.24 -13.42
CA TRP A 47 1.01 -1.20 -14.78
C TRP A 47 2.52 -0.92 -14.85
N PHE A 48 3.05 -0.10 -13.93
CA PHE A 48 4.45 0.28 -13.89
C PHE A 48 5.37 -0.80 -13.30
N GLN A 49 4.82 -1.76 -12.52
CA GLN A 49 5.56 -2.92 -12.00
C GLN A 49 5.31 -4.22 -12.79
N ARG A 50 4.64 -4.17 -13.94
CA ARG A 50 4.28 -5.35 -14.72
C ARG A 50 5.47 -6.17 -15.22
N LYS A 51 6.66 -5.56 -15.30
CA LYS A 51 7.89 -6.23 -15.70
C LYS A 51 8.62 -6.92 -14.55
N CYS A 52 8.23 -6.64 -13.29
CA CYS A 52 8.85 -7.21 -12.10
C CYS A 52 8.31 -8.62 -11.86
N ALA A 53 9.17 -9.63 -11.93
CA ALA A 53 8.87 -11.02 -11.60
C ALA A 53 9.13 -11.35 -10.14
N GLY A 54 10.04 -10.62 -9.46
CA GLY A 54 10.34 -10.80 -8.04
C GLY A 54 11.50 -9.93 -7.58
N GLY A 55 11.95 -10.15 -6.34
CA GLY A 55 13.08 -9.42 -5.75
C GLY A 55 12.86 -7.90 -5.69
N VAL A 56 11.60 -7.48 -5.49
CA VAL A 56 11.25 -6.07 -5.49
C VAL A 56 11.70 -5.44 -4.19
N THR A 57 12.48 -4.36 -4.32
CA THR A 57 12.96 -3.57 -3.17
C THR A 57 12.68 -2.09 -3.39
N ALA A 58 12.51 -1.38 -2.29
CA ALA A 58 12.48 0.08 -2.23
C ALA A 58 13.51 0.55 -1.20
N HIS A 59 14.39 1.45 -1.59
CA HIS A 59 15.37 2.06 -0.70
C HIS A 59 15.06 3.54 -0.54
N TYR A 60 14.97 3.99 0.70
CA TYR A 60 14.66 5.37 1.07
C TYR A 60 15.83 6.01 1.78
N GLU A 61 16.22 7.21 1.33
CA GLU A 61 17.31 8.00 1.89
C GLU A 61 16.84 9.44 2.14
N PRO A 62 16.62 9.85 3.41
CA PRO A 62 16.28 11.22 3.76
C PRO A 62 17.41 12.18 3.36
N LYS A 63 17.04 13.34 2.80
CA LYS A 63 17.96 14.39 2.38
C LYS A 63 17.89 15.61 3.28
N PRO A 64 18.96 16.43 3.31
CA PRO A 64 19.00 17.65 4.14
C PRO A 64 17.91 18.68 3.78
N ASP A 65 17.38 18.65 2.55
CA ASP A 65 16.30 19.54 2.09
C ASP A 65 14.90 19.10 2.53
N GLY A 66 14.81 18.01 3.34
CA GLY A 66 13.56 17.47 3.83
C GLY A 66 12.86 16.51 2.86
N THR A 67 13.42 16.29 1.68
CA THR A 67 12.94 15.26 0.74
C THR A 67 13.54 13.89 1.07
N VAL A 68 13.03 12.84 0.42
CA VAL A 68 13.55 11.47 0.53
C VAL A 68 13.88 10.97 -0.87
N ALA A 69 15.14 10.58 -1.11
CA ALA A 69 15.48 9.85 -2.32
C ALA A 69 14.84 8.46 -2.25
N VAL A 70 14.31 8.00 -3.38
CA VAL A 70 13.67 6.70 -3.53
C VAL A 70 14.34 5.95 -4.66
N HIS A 71 14.87 4.76 -4.36
CA HIS A 71 15.42 3.84 -5.36
C HIS A 71 14.65 2.53 -5.32
N ASN A 72 13.87 2.27 -6.35
CA ASN A 72 13.13 1.01 -6.50
C ASN A 72 13.87 0.11 -7.49
N ALA A 73 14.00 -1.17 -7.16
CA ALA A 73 14.58 -2.16 -8.03
C ALA A 73 13.76 -3.46 -8.01
N CYS A 74 13.84 -4.23 -9.10
CA CYS A 74 13.26 -5.56 -9.15
C CYS A 74 13.96 -6.41 -10.22
N VAL A 75 13.72 -7.73 -10.17
CA VAL A 75 14.21 -8.68 -11.16
C VAL A 75 13.08 -9.00 -12.14
N THR A 76 13.36 -8.97 -13.44
CA THR A 76 12.41 -9.34 -14.50
C THR A 76 12.35 -10.86 -14.69
N ALA A 77 11.41 -11.35 -15.49
CA ALA A 77 11.30 -12.78 -15.83
C ALA A 77 12.55 -13.33 -16.53
N GLU A 78 13.29 -12.45 -17.23
CA GLU A 78 14.54 -12.78 -17.92
C GLU A 78 15.78 -12.72 -16.99
N GLY A 79 15.57 -12.50 -15.67
CA GLY A 79 16.63 -12.43 -14.68
C GLY A 79 17.42 -11.09 -14.69
N LYS A 80 16.93 -10.07 -15.39
CA LYS A 80 17.57 -8.74 -15.41
C LYS A 80 17.07 -7.88 -14.26
N THR A 81 17.98 -7.19 -13.58
CA THR A 81 17.61 -6.14 -12.64
C THR A 81 17.26 -4.87 -13.39
N ILE A 82 16.08 -4.32 -13.09
CA ILE A 82 15.65 -2.99 -13.52
C ILE A 82 15.41 -2.12 -12.30
N ALA A 83 15.68 -0.81 -12.43
CA ALA A 83 15.56 0.14 -11.35
C ALA A 83 14.91 1.44 -11.81
N SER A 84 14.40 2.21 -10.86
CA SER A 84 13.82 3.53 -11.07
C SER A 84 14.12 4.41 -9.88
N ASP A 85 14.63 5.61 -10.13
CA ASP A 85 14.89 6.61 -9.12
C ASP A 85 13.77 7.63 -9.05
N GLY A 86 13.42 7.99 -7.82
CA GLY A 86 12.35 8.93 -7.53
C GLY A 86 12.68 9.81 -6.33
N VAL A 87 11.75 10.67 -6.00
CA VAL A 87 11.81 11.53 -4.82
C VAL A 87 10.46 11.48 -4.13
N ALA A 88 10.48 11.33 -2.80
CA ALA A 88 9.31 11.52 -1.96
C ALA A 88 9.43 12.83 -1.16
N ARG A 89 8.27 13.41 -0.83
CA ARG A 89 8.16 14.58 0.04
C ARG A 89 6.96 14.44 0.96
N ARG A 90 6.96 15.21 2.03
CA ARG A 90 5.74 15.47 2.80
C ARG A 90 5.02 16.65 2.19
N PRO A 91 3.74 16.53 1.80
CA PRO A 91 2.93 17.70 1.51
C PRO A 91 2.71 18.50 2.81
N ASP A 92 2.75 19.83 2.73
CA ASP A 92 2.56 20.71 3.87
C ASP A 92 1.19 20.48 4.54
N ASN A 93 1.14 20.54 5.88
CA ASN A 93 -0.05 20.48 6.72
C ASN A 93 -0.84 19.14 6.76
N PHE A 94 -0.24 18.03 6.41
CA PHE A 94 -0.88 16.71 6.48
C PHE A 94 -0.28 15.80 7.57
N ALA A 95 -1.02 14.71 7.90
CA ALA A 95 -0.53 13.67 8.80
C ALA A 95 0.84 13.15 8.34
N ARG A 96 1.75 12.87 9.28
CA ARG A 96 3.16 12.52 8.98
C ARG A 96 3.30 11.27 8.11
N GLY A 97 2.34 10.34 8.17
CA GLY A 97 2.30 9.16 7.30
C GLY A 97 1.85 9.43 5.86
N LYS A 98 1.48 10.66 5.51
CA LYS A 98 1.22 11.07 4.13
C LYS A 98 2.50 11.53 3.47
N LEU A 99 2.88 10.84 2.41
CA LEU A 99 3.93 11.24 1.49
C LEU A 99 3.36 11.33 0.08
N GLU A 100 4.08 12.05 -0.76
CA GLU A 100 3.90 12.06 -2.21
C GLU A 100 5.19 11.61 -2.87
N VAL A 101 5.10 10.78 -3.90
CA VAL A 101 6.27 10.29 -4.63
C VAL A 101 6.17 10.65 -6.10
N ARG A 102 7.30 10.93 -6.76
CA ARG A 102 7.40 11.08 -8.20
C ARG A 102 8.64 10.34 -8.73
N PHE A 103 8.51 9.81 -9.92
CA PHE A 103 9.58 9.14 -10.67
C PHE A 103 9.90 9.86 -11.99
N THR A 104 9.40 11.08 -12.16
CA THR A 104 9.64 11.93 -13.32
C THR A 104 10.82 12.87 -13.07
N PRO A 105 11.48 13.39 -14.12
CA PRO A 105 12.58 14.33 -14.01
C PRO A 105 12.21 15.58 -13.16
N ALA A 106 13.22 16.16 -12.50
CA ALA A 106 13.04 17.26 -11.57
C ALA A 106 12.37 18.52 -12.19
N TRP A 107 12.61 18.78 -13.47
CA TRP A 107 12.04 19.91 -14.17
C TRP A 107 10.51 19.83 -14.38
N LEU A 108 9.91 18.64 -14.18
CA LEU A 108 8.45 18.45 -14.18
C LEU A 108 7.82 18.54 -12.77
N SER A 109 8.63 18.78 -11.73
CA SER A 109 8.17 18.74 -10.33
C SER A 109 7.09 19.75 -9.97
N TRP A 110 6.94 20.81 -10.75
CA TRP A 110 5.91 21.84 -10.60
C TRP A 110 4.51 21.38 -11.05
N LEU A 111 4.44 20.28 -11.83
CA LEU A 111 3.17 19.72 -12.26
C LEU A 111 2.54 18.88 -11.15
N PRO A 112 1.35 19.18 -10.65
CA PRO A 112 0.73 18.40 -9.57
C PRO A 112 0.45 16.94 -9.97
N LEU A 113 0.18 16.67 -11.24
CA LEU A 113 -0.14 15.34 -11.76
C LEU A 113 1.03 14.35 -11.78
N VAL A 114 2.27 14.79 -11.53
CA VAL A 114 3.44 13.91 -11.47
C VAL A 114 3.71 13.35 -10.08
N TRP A 115 3.01 13.88 -9.07
CA TRP A 115 3.09 13.42 -7.70
C TRP A 115 1.97 12.41 -7.42
N ALA A 116 2.35 11.26 -6.93
CA ALA A 116 1.42 10.19 -6.55
C ALA A 116 1.36 10.06 -5.03
N ASP A 117 0.18 9.87 -4.49
CA ASP A 117 -0.02 9.59 -3.06
C ASP A 117 0.71 8.32 -2.64
N TYR A 118 1.43 8.42 -1.53
CA TYR A 118 2.08 7.33 -0.86
C TYR A 118 1.77 7.44 0.65
N TRP A 119 0.77 6.71 1.10
CA TRP A 119 0.30 6.75 2.47
C TRP A 119 0.75 5.51 3.22
N VAL A 120 1.48 5.69 4.31
CA VAL A 120 1.76 4.61 5.26
C VAL A 120 0.51 4.42 6.11
N LEU A 121 -0.23 3.33 5.86
CA LEU A 121 -1.54 3.06 6.45
C LEU A 121 -1.44 2.31 7.78
N ALA A 122 -0.43 1.44 7.90
CA ALA A 122 -0.05 0.77 9.14
C ALA A 122 1.46 0.56 9.14
N LEU A 123 2.04 0.57 10.32
CA LEU A 123 3.48 0.46 10.53
C LEU A 123 3.73 -0.28 11.84
N ASP A 124 4.69 -1.18 11.84
CA ASP A 124 5.18 -1.84 13.05
C ASP A 124 5.90 -0.83 13.97
N ASP A 125 5.73 -0.94 15.26
CA ASP A 125 6.35 -0.04 16.24
C ASP A 125 7.89 -0.04 16.15
N ASP A 126 8.47 -1.18 15.76
CA ASP A 126 9.90 -1.34 15.50
C ASP A 126 10.28 -1.14 14.03
N TYR A 127 9.35 -0.71 13.17
CA TYR A 127 9.56 -0.49 11.74
C TYR A 127 9.99 -1.73 10.96
N ARG A 128 9.53 -2.93 11.35
CA ARG A 128 9.86 -4.19 10.68
C ARG A 128 9.01 -4.45 9.45
N TRP A 129 7.76 -3.98 9.45
CA TRP A 129 6.84 -4.08 8.32
C TRP A 129 6.02 -2.79 8.16
N ALA A 130 5.51 -2.57 6.96
CA ALA A 130 4.61 -1.45 6.65
C ALA A 130 3.52 -1.89 5.66
N LEU A 131 2.32 -1.37 5.86
CA LEU A 131 1.22 -1.39 4.89
C LEU A 131 1.15 -0.02 4.23
N VAL A 132 1.32 0.03 2.93
CA VAL A 132 1.35 1.27 2.16
C VAL A 132 0.25 1.26 1.13
N GLY A 133 -0.38 2.40 0.92
CA GLY A 133 -1.45 2.52 -0.05
C GLY A 133 -1.71 3.96 -0.49
N GLN A 134 -2.91 4.23 -1.00
CA GLN A 134 -3.32 5.55 -1.48
C GLN A 134 -4.84 5.75 -1.34
N PRO A 135 -5.35 7.01 -1.35
CA PRO A 135 -6.77 7.31 -1.13
C PRO A 135 -7.74 6.57 -2.04
N GLY A 136 -7.36 6.40 -3.31
CA GLY A 136 -8.18 5.74 -4.33
C GLY A 136 -8.23 4.21 -4.22
N ARG A 137 -7.51 3.61 -3.27
CA ARG A 137 -7.42 2.15 -3.04
C ARG A 137 -7.00 1.31 -4.26
N LYS A 138 -6.44 1.95 -5.28
CA LYS A 138 -5.98 1.29 -6.49
C LYS A 138 -4.64 0.59 -6.30
N TYR A 139 -3.78 1.13 -5.42
CA TYR A 139 -2.44 0.63 -5.16
C TYR A 139 -2.29 0.30 -3.68
N LEU A 140 -1.65 -0.83 -3.41
CA LEU A 140 -1.35 -1.32 -2.07
C LEU A 140 -0.04 -2.11 -2.12
N TRP A 141 0.79 -1.95 -1.09
CA TRP A 141 1.99 -2.75 -0.86
C TRP A 141 2.03 -3.22 0.59
N ILE A 142 2.47 -4.45 0.79
CA ILE A 142 2.94 -4.97 2.07
C ILE A 142 4.46 -5.03 1.97
N LEU A 143 5.14 -4.29 2.81
CA LEU A 143 6.58 -4.17 2.84
C LEU A 143 7.13 -4.80 4.13
N SER A 144 8.34 -5.36 4.06
CA SER A 144 9.09 -5.90 5.20
C SER A 144 10.56 -5.49 5.13
N ARG A 145 11.21 -5.39 6.29
CA ARG A 145 12.67 -5.23 6.34
C ARG A 145 13.40 -6.47 5.88
N GLU A 146 12.80 -7.63 6.09
CA GLU A 146 13.34 -8.90 5.65
C GLU A 146 12.68 -9.36 4.32
N PRO A 147 13.35 -10.20 3.53
CA PRO A 147 12.75 -10.75 2.30
C PRO A 147 11.56 -11.69 2.55
N SER A 148 11.28 -11.99 3.82
CA SER A 148 10.14 -12.78 4.25
C SER A 148 9.31 -12.04 5.31
N LEU A 149 8.07 -12.49 5.49
CA LEU A 149 7.16 -12.02 6.54
C LEU A 149 6.44 -13.22 7.15
N ASP A 150 6.29 -13.23 8.47
CA ASP A 150 5.53 -14.28 9.14
C ASP A 150 4.05 -14.26 8.71
N ARG A 151 3.45 -15.44 8.64
CA ARG A 151 2.08 -15.64 8.13
C ARG A 151 1.03 -14.93 8.98
N ALA A 152 1.21 -14.87 10.28
CA ALA A 152 0.24 -14.24 11.17
C ALA A 152 0.18 -12.73 10.92
N THR A 153 1.33 -12.07 10.81
CA THR A 153 1.45 -10.65 10.44
C THR A 153 0.89 -10.40 9.04
N PHE A 154 1.24 -11.23 8.05
CA PHE A 154 0.73 -11.10 6.69
C PHE A 154 -0.79 -11.14 6.62
N GLU A 155 -1.43 -12.14 7.27
CA GLU A 155 -2.88 -12.25 7.31
C GLU A 155 -3.54 -11.11 8.11
N SER A 156 -2.88 -10.63 9.17
CA SER A 156 -3.34 -9.44 9.91
C SER A 156 -3.36 -8.19 9.03
N LEU A 157 -2.31 -7.94 8.25
CA LEU A 157 -2.22 -6.81 7.33
C LEU A 157 -3.26 -6.89 6.21
N LYS A 158 -3.54 -8.08 5.68
CA LYS A 158 -4.63 -8.31 4.72
C LYS A 158 -6.00 -7.96 5.32
N LYS A 159 -6.25 -8.39 6.56
CA LYS A 159 -7.51 -8.04 7.25
C LYS A 159 -7.65 -6.54 7.44
N GLN A 160 -6.58 -5.84 7.84
CA GLN A 160 -6.56 -4.39 7.97
C GLN A 160 -6.84 -3.70 6.62
N ALA A 161 -6.17 -4.12 5.54
CA ALA A 161 -6.40 -3.58 4.21
C ALA A 161 -7.85 -3.78 3.74
N THR A 162 -8.42 -4.98 3.95
CA THR A 162 -9.83 -5.27 3.64
C THR A 162 -10.78 -4.39 4.44
N ALA A 163 -10.53 -4.20 5.75
CA ALA A 163 -11.33 -3.31 6.60
C ALA A 163 -11.26 -1.85 6.13
N MET A 164 -10.15 -1.42 5.55
CA MET A 164 -9.97 -0.11 4.91
C MET A 164 -10.59 -0.03 3.51
N GLY A 165 -11.25 -1.10 3.03
CA GLY A 165 -11.98 -1.13 1.76
C GLY A 165 -11.13 -1.48 0.53
N TYR A 166 -9.96 -2.07 0.69
CA TYR A 166 -9.19 -2.62 -0.43
C TYR A 166 -9.77 -3.96 -0.90
N ASP A 167 -9.92 -4.13 -2.21
CA ASP A 167 -10.17 -5.44 -2.83
C ASP A 167 -8.83 -6.18 -2.99
N LEU A 168 -8.68 -7.27 -2.27
CA LEU A 168 -7.47 -8.09 -2.29
C LEU A 168 -7.57 -9.33 -3.17
N ALA A 169 -8.69 -9.53 -3.91
CA ALA A 169 -8.82 -10.67 -4.83
C ALA A 169 -7.65 -10.77 -5.84
N PRO A 170 -7.15 -9.64 -6.41
CA PRO A 170 -6.03 -9.68 -7.35
C PRO A 170 -4.64 -9.56 -6.66
N LEU A 171 -4.52 -9.73 -5.34
CA LEU A 171 -3.26 -9.55 -4.62
C LEU A 171 -2.16 -10.49 -5.15
N ILE A 172 -1.02 -9.92 -5.49
CA ILE A 172 0.18 -10.64 -5.94
C ILE A 172 1.13 -10.75 -4.75
N VAL A 173 1.51 -11.97 -4.38
CA VAL A 173 2.56 -12.24 -3.38
C VAL A 173 3.87 -12.40 -4.13
N SER A 174 4.81 -11.49 -3.91
CA SER A 174 6.10 -11.39 -4.59
C SER A 174 7.29 -11.73 -3.69
N GLY A 175 7.09 -11.65 -2.37
CA GLY A 175 8.04 -12.06 -1.34
C GLY A 175 7.69 -13.44 -0.75
N LYS A 176 8.36 -13.80 0.35
CA LYS A 176 8.14 -15.07 1.04
C LYS A 176 7.23 -14.86 2.26
N VAL A 177 6.22 -15.73 2.42
CA VAL A 177 5.35 -15.77 3.62
C VAL A 177 5.59 -17.10 4.33
N GLU A 178 6.08 -17.05 5.57
CA GLU A 178 6.47 -18.22 6.38
C GLU A 178 5.48 -18.53 7.48
#